data_a0c5124d78dfd7e03430fcf621a67a1e
#
_entry.id   a0c5124d78dfd7e03430fcf621a67a1e
#
_cell.length_a   1.000
_cell.length_b   1.000
_cell.length_c   1.000
_cell.angle_alpha   90.00
_cell.angle_beta   90.00
_cell.angle_gamma   90.00
#
_symmetry.space_group_name_H-M   'P 1'
#
loop_
_entity.id
_entity.type
_entity.pdbx_description
1 polymer ?
#
loop_
_entity_poly.entity_id
_entity_poly.type
_entity_poly.pdbx_seq_one_letter_code
_entity_poly.pdbx_strand_id
1 'polypeptide(L)'
;MDLNIKTNLFNKTRQRSIKIIENLSPEDMNIQSMEDASPIKWHLAHTTWFFEHFVVSKFKKNFIPFNEKYNYLFNSYYVQSGPRYKRSQRSLISKPEINEVLEFRKKVDNEVNELISTSNSVAEIIELGCHHEMQHQELMLTDLLHGLSFNPLLPVYNPKKIAVDNVDKEQKWIEFEGGIQKVGANGNGFSFDCEKPRHETLVHPFKISNKLVTNGEWIEFIDDNGYSKAPIWLMDGFTICQNEKWIAPLYWWKEGKEWFQYCLLYTSPSPRDQ
;
A
#
# COMPACT_ATOMS: atom_id res chain seq x y z
N MET A 1 10.92 -0.75 -23.71
CA MET A 1 11.38 0.36 -22.81
C MET A 1 12.90 0.29 -22.73
N ASP A 2 13.60 1.44 -22.79
CA ASP A 2 15.06 1.51 -22.73
C ASP A 2 15.58 0.89 -21.41
N LEU A 3 16.65 0.11 -21.48
CA LEU A 3 17.29 -0.55 -20.32
C LEU A 3 17.71 0.47 -19.23
N ASN A 4 18.18 1.65 -19.65
CA ASN A 4 18.53 2.73 -18.73
C ASN A 4 17.29 3.23 -17.94
N ILE A 5 16.11 3.25 -18.56
CA ILE A 5 14.86 3.62 -17.90
C ILE A 5 14.49 2.57 -16.84
N LYS A 6 14.63 1.28 -17.14
CA LYS A 6 14.34 0.20 -16.20
C LYS A 6 15.30 0.16 -15.02
N THR A 7 16.59 0.40 -15.26
CA THR A 7 17.59 0.54 -14.19
C THR A 7 17.27 1.72 -13.26
N ASN A 8 16.88 2.84 -13.82
CA ASN A 8 16.48 4.01 -13.04
C ASN A 8 15.20 3.75 -12.23
N LEU A 9 14.20 3.07 -12.84
CA LEU A 9 12.97 2.66 -12.16
C LEU A 9 13.29 1.77 -10.96
N PHE A 10 14.11 0.72 -11.14
CA PHE A 10 14.53 -0.18 -10.08
C PHE A 10 15.18 0.59 -8.93
N ASN A 11 16.24 1.33 -9.19
CA ASN A 11 17.00 2.04 -8.16
C ASN A 11 16.12 3.07 -7.40
N LYS A 12 15.27 3.83 -8.10
CA LYS A 12 14.33 4.75 -7.48
C LYS A 12 13.28 4.05 -6.60
N THR A 13 12.75 2.92 -7.06
CA THR A 13 11.78 2.14 -6.29
C THR A 13 12.42 1.62 -5.01
N ARG A 14 13.62 1.04 -5.11
CA ARG A 14 14.36 0.51 -3.96
C ARG A 14 14.71 1.61 -2.94
N GLN A 15 15.16 2.77 -3.43
CA GLN A 15 15.49 3.92 -2.59
C GLN A 15 14.24 4.50 -1.90
N ARG A 16 13.08 4.51 -2.57
CA ARG A 16 11.82 4.99 -1.97
C ARG A 16 11.41 4.15 -0.76
N SER A 17 11.57 2.83 -0.81
CA SER A 17 11.31 1.96 0.35
C SER A 17 12.21 2.29 1.54
N ILE A 18 13.49 2.60 1.31
CA ILE A 18 14.40 3.04 2.37
C ILE A 18 13.95 4.40 2.94
N LYS A 19 13.48 5.30 2.08
CA LYS A 19 13.00 6.62 2.51
C LYS A 19 11.76 6.54 3.42
N ILE A 20 10.90 5.54 3.22
CA ILE A 20 9.73 5.29 4.08
C ILE A 20 10.16 4.95 5.51
N ILE A 21 11.28 4.28 5.70
CA ILE A 21 11.71 3.82 7.02
C ILE A 21 12.65 4.77 7.76
N GLU A 22 13.08 5.88 7.14
CA GLU A 22 14.07 6.80 7.71
C GLU A 22 13.70 7.35 9.11
N ASN A 23 12.40 7.51 9.38
CA ASN A 23 11.89 8.07 10.65
C ASN A 23 11.36 7.01 11.61
N LEU A 24 11.60 5.72 11.36
CA LEU A 24 11.06 4.63 12.14
C LEU A 24 12.13 3.96 13.01
N SER A 25 11.77 3.64 14.23
CA SER A 25 12.57 2.77 15.10
C SER A 25 12.46 1.30 14.64
N PRO A 26 13.38 0.43 15.04
CA PRO A 26 13.24 -1.01 14.81
C PRO A 26 11.94 -1.60 15.40
N GLU A 27 11.46 -1.04 16.50
CA GLU A 27 10.21 -1.42 17.17
C GLU A 27 9.01 -1.08 16.29
N ASP A 28 8.95 0.14 15.72
CA ASP A 28 7.89 0.56 14.81
C ASP A 28 7.81 -0.35 13.58
N MET A 29 8.97 -0.76 13.07
CA MET A 29 9.07 -1.63 11.90
C MET A 29 8.60 -3.08 12.16
N ASN A 30 8.34 -3.46 13.40
CA ASN A 30 7.89 -4.81 13.76
C ASN A 30 6.41 -4.86 14.20
N ILE A 31 5.70 -3.73 14.17
CA ILE A 31 4.28 -3.67 14.52
C ILE A 31 3.44 -4.46 13.50
N GLN A 32 2.53 -5.27 14.01
CA GLN A 32 1.43 -5.90 13.27
C GLN A 32 0.16 -5.74 14.10
N SER A 33 -0.72 -4.87 13.67
CA SER A 33 -1.90 -4.45 14.44
C SER A 33 -3.15 -5.30 14.17
N MET A 34 -3.13 -6.14 13.14
CA MET A 34 -4.21 -7.06 12.78
C MET A 34 -3.66 -8.22 11.95
N GLU A 35 -4.43 -9.30 11.80
CA GLU A 35 -4.02 -10.51 11.06
C GLU A 35 -3.70 -10.25 9.59
N ASP A 36 -4.37 -9.26 8.98
CA ASP A 36 -4.21 -8.89 7.57
C ASP A 36 -3.12 -7.86 7.31
N ALA A 37 -2.60 -7.18 8.32
CA ALA A 37 -1.42 -6.33 8.22
C ALA A 37 -0.12 -7.16 8.18
N SER A 38 0.97 -6.50 7.86
CA SER A 38 2.31 -7.08 7.99
C SER A 38 3.30 -6.03 8.52
N PRO A 39 4.29 -6.43 9.30
CA PRO A 39 5.34 -5.52 9.74
C PRO A 39 6.11 -4.91 8.57
N ILE A 40 6.53 -3.67 8.69
CA ILE A 40 7.36 -2.99 7.69
C ILE A 40 8.63 -3.79 7.39
N LYS A 41 9.28 -4.33 8.41
CA LYS A 41 10.44 -5.20 8.26
C LYS A 41 10.13 -6.40 7.36
N TRP A 42 8.95 -7.00 7.50
CA TRP A 42 8.53 -8.09 6.65
C TRP A 42 8.34 -7.64 5.19
N HIS A 43 7.72 -6.48 4.95
CA HIS A 43 7.54 -5.95 3.59
C HIS A 43 8.88 -5.72 2.90
N LEU A 44 9.86 -5.12 3.57
CA LEU A 44 11.21 -4.91 3.04
C LEU A 44 11.89 -6.24 2.66
N ALA A 45 11.77 -7.24 3.52
CA ALA A 45 12.34 -8.55 3.28
C ALA A 45 11.60 -9.30 2.16
N HIS A 46 10.26 -9.21 2.10
CA HIS A 46 9.44 -9.84 1.09
C HIS A 46 9.71 -9.30 -0.32
N THR A 47 9.77 -7.99 -0.48
CA THR A 47 10.08 -7.38 -1.79
C THR A 47 11.53 -7.68 -2.21
N THR A 48 12.43 -7.83 -1.27
CA THR A 48 13.80 -8.27 -1.55
C THR A 48 13.84 -9.75 -1.95
N TRP A 49 13.12 -10.62 -1.23
CA TRP A 49 12.95 -12.01 -1.58
C TRP A 49 12.39 -12.20 -2.98
N PHE A 50 11.45 -11.36 -3.41
CA PHE A 50 10.90 -11.42 -4.77
C PHE A 50 12.01 -11.30 -5.81
N PHE A 51 12.89 -10.30 -5.70
CA PHE A 51 14.00 -10.13 -6.63
C PHE A 51 15.04 -11.25 -6.53
N GLU A 52 15.37 -11.69 -5.32
CA GLU A 52 16.27 -12.83 -5.14
C GLU A 52 15.71 -14.09 -5.81
N HIS A 53 14.42 -14.40 -5.55
CA HIS A 53 13.79 -15.63 -6.01
C HIS A 53 13.47 -15.63 -7.51
N PHE A 54 12.92 -14.54 -8.04
CA PHE A 54 12.46 -14.50 -9.43
C PHE A 54 13.49 -13.95 -10.41
N VAL A 55 14.50 -13.24 -9.96
CA VAL A 55 15.55 -12.67 -10.81
C VAL A 55 16.89 -13.33 -10.52
N VAL A 56 17.47 -13.13 -9.34
CA VAL A 56 18.83 -13.53 -9.09
C VAL A 56 18.99 -15.05 -9.19
N SER A 57 18.11 -15.83 -8.54
CA SER A 57 18.22 -17.31 -8.55
C SER A 57 18.06 -17.93 -9.93
N LYS A 58 17.35 -17.26 -10.84
CA LYS A 58 17.09 -17.79 -12.19
C LYS A 58 18.14 -17.40 -13.22
N PHE A 59 18.78 -16.26 -13.05
CA PHE A 59 19.65 -15.70 -14.08
C PHE A 59 21.12 -15.63 -13.66
N LYS A 60 21.45 -15.75 -12.38
CA LYS A 60 22.84 -15.76 -11.88
C LYS A 60 23.38 -17.19 -11.84
N LYS A 61 24.51 -17.41 -12.51
CA LYS A 61 25.24 -18.69 -12.41
C LYS A 61 25.76 -18.90 -10.97
N ASN A 62 25.71 -20.14 -10.49
CA ASN A 62 26.16 -20.50 -9.14
C ASN A 62 25.52 -19.67 -8.03
N PHE A 63 24.21 -19.43 -8.15
CA PHE A 63 23.44 -18.72 -7.16
C PHE A 63 23.50 -19.43 -5.79
N ILE A 64 23.76 -18.63 -4.75
CA ILE A 64 23.66 -19.05 -3.35
C ILE A 64 22.70 -18.06 -2.66
N PRO A 65 21.60 -18.54 -2.06
CA PRO A 65 20.65 -17.66 -1.37
C PRO A 65 21.33 -16.92 -0.21
N PHE A 66 20.84 -15.76 0.14
CA PHE A 66 21.32 -15.03 1.31
C PHE A 66 21.11 -15.87 2.58
N ASN A 67 19.91 -16.49 2.69
CA ASN A 67 19.58 -17.43 3.74
C ASN A 67 18.53 -18.42 3.22
N GLU A 68 18.77 -19.72 3.36
CA GLU A 68 17.88 -20.77 2.86
C GLU A 68 16.47 -20.71 3.44
N LYS A 69 16.30 -20.19 4.67
CA LYS A 69 15.00 -20.07 5.33
C LYS A 69 14.19 -18.86 4.86
N TYR A 70 14.79 -17.91 4.14
CA TYR A 70 14.09 -16.69 3.72
C TYR A 70 12.99 -16.98 2.70
N ASN A 71 13.10 -18.03 1.91
CA ASN A 71 12.01 -18.48 1.05
C ASN A 71 10.74 -18.84 1.86
N TYR A 72 10.89 -19.49 3.01
CA TYR A 72 9.78 -19.81 3.90
C TYR A 72 9.23 -18.57 4.63
N LEU A 73 10.12 -17.70 5.13
CA LEU A 73 9.74 -16.55 5.97
C LEU A 73 9.07 -15.44 5.16
N PHE A 74 9.54 -15.20 3.93
CA PHE A 74 9.17 -14.02 3.15
C PHE A 74 8.35 -14.31 1.89
N ASN A 75 8.09 -15.58 1.56
CA ASN A 75 7.08 -15.94 0.57
C ASN A 75 5.67 -15.61 1.10
N SER A 76 4.76 -15.12 0.24
CA SER A 76 3.39 -14.77 0.60
C SER A 76 2.34 -15.64 -0.13
N TYR A 77 2.12 -15.39 -1.43
CA TYR A 77 1.08 -16.05 -2.21
C TYR A 77 1.59 -17.08 -3.20
N TYR A 78 2.89 -17.16 -3.39
CA TYR A 78 3.49 -18.02 -4.42
C TYR A 78 3.55 -19.47 -3.94
N VAL A 79 2.43 -20.17 -4.06
CA VAL A 79 2.27 -21.59 -3.63
C VAL A 79 3.32 -22.49 -4.27
N GLN A 80 3.65 -22.25 -5.55
CA GLN A 80 4.64 -23.03 -6.29
C GLN A 80 6.09 -22.82 -5.77
N SER A 81 6.33 -21.76 -5.01
CA SER A 81 7.63 -21.47 -4.39
C SER A 81 7.82 -22.16 -3.04
N GLY A 82 6.86 -22.98 -2.61
CA GLY A 82 6.95 -23.77 -1.39
C GLY A 82 6.11 -23.28 -0.20
N PRO A 83 6.33 -23.83 0.99
CA PRO A 83 5.60 -23.47 2.20
C PRO A 83 5.86 -22.02 2.61
N ARG A 84 4.90 -21.46 3.38
CA ARG A 84 4.90 -20.04 3.76
C ARG A 84 4.71 -19.89 5.27
N TYR A 85 5.33 -18.85 5.82
CA TYR A 85 5.09 -18.46 7.20
C TYR A 85 3.69 -17.86 7.36
N LYS A 86 3.03 -18.15 8.50
CA LYS A 86 1.65 -17.73 8.75
C LYS A 86 1.55 -16.20 8.83
N ARG A 87 0.66 -15.59 8.01
CA ARG A 87 0.51 -14.13 7.91
C ARG A 87 0.19 -13.48 9.24
N SER A 88 -0.77 -14.01 9.99
CA SER A 88 -1.20 -13.47 11.29
C SER A 88 -0.13 -13.50 12.39
N GLN A 89 1.04 -14.11 12.12
CA GLN A 89 2.14 -14.26 13.08
C GLN A 89 3.43 -13.56 12.64
N ARG A 90 3.39 -12.72 11.62
CA ARG A 90 4.59 -12.06 11.06
C ARG A 90 5.31 -11.15 12.06
N SER A 91 4.59 -10.56 13.01
CA SER A 91 5.21 -9.79 14.11
C SER A 91 6.09 -10.63 15.05
N LEU A 92 5.88 -11.95 15.11
CA LEU A 92 6.69 -12.86 15.90
C LEU A 92 8.07 -13.15 15.27
N ILE A 93 8.30 -12.73 14.02
CA ILE A 93 9.59 -12.85 13.35
C ILE A 93 10.53 -11.77 13.89
N SER A 94 11.15 -12.03 15.06
CA SER A 94 12.14 -11.12 15.66
C SER A 94 13.48 -11.16 14.91
N LYS A 95 13.81 -12.31 14.31
CA LYS A 95 14.98 -12.50 13.45
C LYS A 95 14.54 -12.86 12.02
N PRO A 96 15.16 -12.27 10.99
CA PRO A 96 16.32 -11.36 11.06
C PRO A 96 15.97 -10.00 11.70
N GLU A 97 17.01 -9.35 12.23
CA GLU A 97 16.93 -7.95 12.64
C GLU A 97 16.84 -7.02 11.42
N ILE A 98 16.43 -5.77 11.63
CA ILE A 98 16.31 -4.82 10.50
C ILE A 98 17.64 -4.63 9.75
N ASN A 99 18.75 -4.57 10.45
CA ASN A 99 20.07 -4.42 9.81
C ASN A 99 20.40 -5.61 8.89
N GLU A 100 20.10 -6.84 9.30
CA GLU A 100 20.27 -8.02 8.46
C GLU A 100 19.34 -7.99 7.23
N VAL A 101 18.12 -7.49 7.37
CA VAL A 101 17.22 -7.28 6.22
C VAL A 101 17.77 -6.23 5.26
N LEU A 102 18.38 -5.16 5.77
CA LEU A 102 19.01 -4.14 4.93
C LEU A 102 20.28 -4.65 4.22
N GLU A 103 21.05 -5.50 4.87
CA GLU A 103 22.20 -6.19 4.23
C GLU A 103 21.73 -7.15 3.12
N PHE A 104 20.70 -7.93 3.40
CA PHE A 104 20.04 -8.78 2.41
C PHE A 104 19.60 -7.96 1.19
N ARG A 105 18.91 -6.84 1.44
CA ARG A 105 18.45 -5.91 0.42
C ARG A 105 19.60 -5.37 -0.42
N LYS A 106 20.67 -4.89 0.22
CA LYS A 106 21.85 -4.34 -0.46
C LYS A 106 22.54 -5.38 -1.36
N LYS A 107 22.70 -6.63 -0.88
CA LYS A 107 23.27 -7.71 -1.68
C LYS A 107 22.44 -7.97 -2.93
N VAL A 108 21.11 -8.14 -2.77
CA VAL A 108 20.21 -8.43 -3.89
C VAL A 108 20.16 -7.27 -4.87
N ASP A 109 20.16 -6.01 -4.42
CA ASP A 109 20.17 -4.83 -5.28
C ASP A 109 21.40 -4.77 -6.18
N ASN A 110 22.57 -5.11 -5.65
CA ASN A 110 23.80 -5.18 -6.42
C ASN A 110 23.70 -6.27 -7.50
N GLU A 111 23.24 -7.47 -7.14
CA GLU A 111 23.10 -8.59 -8.08
C GLU A 111 22.06 -8.32 -9.17
N VAL A 112 20.94 -7.65 -8.84
CA VAL A 112 19.93 -7.23 -9.81
C VAL A 112 20.48 -6.18 -10.77
N ASN A 113 21.24 -5.19 -10.28
CA ASN A 113 21.87 -4.18 -11.12
C ASN A 113 22.90 -4.78 -12.12
N GLU A 114 23.59 -5.86 -11.74
CA GLU A 114 24.46 -6.62 -12.67
C GLU A 114 23.64 -7.33 -13.77
N LEU A 115 22.45 -7.84 -13.43
CA LEU A 115 21.63 -8.65 -14.34
C LEU A 115 20.70 -7.84 -15.24
N ILE A 116 20.28 -6.64 -14.85
CA ILE A 116 19.22 -5.87 -15.52
C ILE A 116 19.51 -5.58 -17.00
N SER A 117 20.78 -5.49 -17.37
CA SER A 117 21.24 -5.24 -18.74
C SER A 117 21.44 -6.50 -19.58
N THR A 118 21.29 -7.69 -19.01
CA THR A 118 21.67 -8.95 -19.68
C THR A 118 20.65 -9.42 -20.71
N SER A 119 19.35 -9.17 -20.50
CA SER A 119 18.30 -9.50 -21.48
C SER A 119 17.00 -8.75 -21.19
N ASN A 120 16.13 -8.66 -22.22
CA ASN A 120 14.81 -8.05 -22.07
C ASN A 120 13.90 -8.83 -21.10
N SER A 121 13.97 -10.17 -21.10
CA SER A 121 13.16 -11.01 -20.20
C SER A 121 13.50 -10.77 -18.73
N VAL A 122 14.77 -10.56 -18.41
CA VAL A 122 15.20 -10.15 -17.05
C VAL A 122 14.63 -8.78 -16.70
N ALA A 123 14.75 -7.84 -17.62
CA ALA A 123 14.25 -6.47 -17.42
C ALA A 123 12.72 -6.39 -17.22
N GLU A 124 11.94 -7.28 -17.85
CA GLU A 124 10.48 -7.37 -17.66
C GLU A 124 10.11 -7.88 -16.26
N ILE A 125 10.80 -8.90 -15.76
CA ILE A 125 10.57 -9.42 -14.39
C ILE A 125 10.96 -8.36 -13.34
N ILE A 126 12.03 -7.61 -13.59
CA ILE A 126 12.44 -6.52 -12.70
C ILE A 126 11.39 -5.40 -12.71
N GLU A 127 10.84 -5.04 -13.85
CA GLU A 127 9.76 -4.06 -13.95
C GLU A 127 8.52 -4.50 -13.16
N LEU A 128 8.10 -5.76 -13.30
CA LEU A 128 7.04 -6.35 -12.48
C LEU A 128 7.37 -6.26 -10.98
N GLY A 129 8.60 -6.59 -10.58
CA GLY A 129 9.06 -6.50 -9.19
C GLY A 129 9.04 -5.08 -8.65
N CYS A 130 9.35 -4.07 -9.48
CA CYS A 130 9.24 -2.67 -9.09
C CYS A 130 7.79 -2.27 -8.80
N HIS A 131 6.85 -2.64 -9.68
CA HIS A 131 5.43 -2.35 -9.46
C HIS A 131 4.87 -3.11 -8.25
N HIS A 132 5.29 -4.36 -8.04
CA HIS A 132 4.97 -5.12 -6.84
C HIS A 132 5.51 -4.43 -5.57
N GLU A 133 6.75 -3.94 -5.59
CA GLU A 133 7.30 -3.21 -4.44
C GLU A 133 6.58 -1.87 -4.20
N MET A 134 6.13 -1.18 -5.24
CA MET A 134 5.32 0.05 -5.10
C MET A 134 3.98 -0.23 -4.40
N GLN A 135 3.33 -1.36 -4.66
CA GLN A 135 2.16 -1.79 -3.89
C GLN A 135 2.51 -2.02 -2.41
N HIS A 136 3.65 -2.66 -2.14
CA HIS A 136 4.13 -2.85 -0.77
C HIS A 136 4.51 -1.55 -0.07
N GLN A 137 4.98 -0.51 -0.78
CA GLN A 137 5.23 0.83 -0.22
C GLN A 137 3.94 1.50 0.25
N GLU A 138 2.84 1.31 -0.46
CA GLU A 138 1.52 1.77 -0.03
C GLU A 138 1.04 1.01 1.21
N LEU A 139 1.14 -0.33 1.19
CA LEU A 139 0.79 -1.17 2.33
C LEU A 139 1.62 -0.85 3.59
N MET A 140 2.92 -0.57 3.45
CA MET A 140 3.75 -0.14 4.58
C MET A 140 3.16 1.08 5.30
N LEU A 141 2.69 2.08 4.56
CA LEU A 141 2.12 3.29 5.15
C LEU A 141 0.72 3.04 5.73
N THR A 142 -0.10 2.22 5.06
CA THR A 142 -1.43 1.83 5.54
C THR A 142 -1.33 1.03 6.84
N ASP A 143 -0.46 0.01 6.87
CA ASP A 143 -0.27 -0.85 8.04
C ASP A 143 0.37 -0.07 9.20
N LEU A 144 1.29 0.85 8.90
CA LEU A 144 1.89 1.74 9.89
C LEU A 144 0.87 2.68 10.50
N LEU A 145 0.02 3.33 9.69
CA LEU A 145 -1.05 4.20 10.18
C LEU A 145 -1.95 3.44 11.16
N HIS A 146 -2.39 2.25 10.77
CA HIS A 146 -3.23 1.40 11.61
C HIS A 146 -2.50 1.00 12.89
N GLY A 147 -1.24 0.57 12.79
CA GLY A 147 -0.44 0.19 13.96
C GLY A 147 -0.20 1.32 14.96
N LEU A 148 0.21 2.48 14.47
CA LEU A 148 0.51 3.64 15.30
C LEU A 148 -0.75 4.28 15.90
N SER A 149 -1.92 4.11 15.27
CA SER A 149 -3.19 4.64 15.79
C SER A 149 -3.62 4.03 17.12
N PHE A 150 -3.11 2.86 17.47
CA PHE A 150 -3.32 2.23 18.78
C PHE A 150 -2.38 2.74 19.87
N ASN A 151 -1.37 3.53 19.51
CA ASN A 151 -0.46 4.10 20.51
C ASN A 151 -1.09 5.36 21.13
N PRO A 152 -1.33 5.38 22.45
CA PRO A 152 -1.93 6.55 23.13
C PRO A 152 -1.12 7.84 22.97
N LEU A 153 0.16 7.76 22.64
CA LEU A 153 1.02 8.91 22.38
C LEU A 153 0.79 9.53 21.01
N LEU A 154 0.03 8.87 20.11
CA LEU A 154 -0.27 9.31 18.76
C LEU A 154 1.00 9.79 18.01
N PRO A 155 2.00 8.92 17.84
CA PRO A 155 3.31 9.34 17.35
C PRO A 155 3.24 9.88 15.92
N VAL A 156 3.97 10.95 15.66
CA VAL A 156 4.06 11.58 14.33
C VAL A 156 5.16 10.88 13.52
N TYR A 157 4.79 10.27 12.41
CA TYR A 157 5.73 9.63 11.49
C TYR A 157 6.53 10.66 10.66
N ASN A 158 5.86 11.68 10.12
CA ASN A 158 6.52 12.72 9.34
C ASN A 158 5.98 14.11 9.73
N PRO A 159 6.79 14.93 10.42
CA PRO A 159 6.35 16.23 10.92
C PRO A 159 6.22 17.31 9.83
N LYS A 160 6.50 17.00 8.56
CA LYS A 160 6.35 17.96 7.47
C LYS A 160 4.87 18.22 7.23
N LYS A 161 4.44 19.47 7.51
CA LYS A 161 3.08 19.92 7.12
C LYS A 161 2.96 19.86 5.61
N ILE A 162 1.97 19.11 5.12
CA ILE A 162 1.52 19.26 3.73
C ILE A 162 0.67 20.53 3.71
N ALA A 163 1.05 21.49 2.89
CA ALA A 163 0.16 22.60 2.57
C ALA A 163 -1.08 22.00 1.87
N VAL A 164 -2.21 22.02 2.56
CA VAL A 164 -3.48 21.72 1.93
C VAL A 164 -3.86 22.98 1.17
N ASP A 165 -3.79 22.95 -0.15
CA ASP A 165 -4.40 23.98 -0.96
C ASP A 165 -5.90 23.91 -0.73
N ASN A 166 -6.42 24.82 0.09
CA ASN A 166 -7.87 25.06 0.22
C ASN A 166 -8.40 25.68 -1.08
N VAL A 167 -8.39 24.89 -2.13
CA VAL A 167 -9.07 25.26 -3.36
C VAL A 167 -10.53 24.87 -3.17
N ASP A 168 -11.33 25.82 -2.71
CA ASP A 168 -12.79 25.71 -2.72
C ASP A 168 -13.27 25.65 -4.18
N LYS A 169 -13.13 24.47 -4.77
CA LYS A 169 -13.62 24.21 -6.13
C LYS A 169 -15.09 23.88 -6.01
N GLU A 170 -15.91 24.67 -6.70
CA GLU A 170 -17.32 24.36 -6.89
C GLU A 170 -17.49 22.88 -7.34
N GLN A 171 -18.33 22.12 -6.65
CA GLN A 171 -18.64 20.75 -7.02
C GLN A 171 -19.42 20.73 -8.34
N LYS A 172 -18.89 20.00 -9.32
CA LYS A 172 -19.53 19.75 -10.61
C LYS A 172 -19.69 18.27 -10.83
N TRP A 173 -20.80 17.89 -11.41
CA TRP A 173 -21.07 16.53 -11.84
C TRP A 173 -20.72 16.40 -13.31
N ILE A 174 -19.72 15.57 -13.62
CA ILE A 174 -19.31 15.25 -14.98
C ILE A 174 -20.15 14.09 -15.46
N GLU A 175 -20.86 14.28 -16.56
CA GLU A 175 -21.76 13.28 -17.15
C GLU A 175 -21.04 12.38 -18.14
N PHE A 176 -21.37 11.09 -18.10
CA PHE A 176 -20.91 10.07 -19.05
C PHE A 176 -22.14 9.36 -19.61
N GLU A 177 -22.24 9.33 -20.95
CA GLU A 177 -23.38 8.73 -21.65
C GLU A 177 -23.42 7.20 -21.56
N GLY A 178 -22.30 6.57 -21.18
CA GLY A 178 -22.19 5.12 -21.13
C GLY A 178 -22.03 4.46 -22.50
N GLY A 179 -22.75 3.33 -22.73
CA GLY A 179 -22.65 2.53 -23.95
C GLY A 179 -21.62 1.40 -23.86
N ILE A 180 -21.27 0.79 -24.98
CA ILE A 180 -20.24 -0.25 -25.04
C ILE A 180 -18.88 0.40 -24.96
N GLN A 181 -18.18 0.11 -23.87
CA GLN A 181 -16.83 0.61 -23.58
C GLN A 181 -15.80 -0.50 -23.54
N LYS A 182 -14.57 -0.20 -23.98
CA LYS A 182 -13.44 -1.14 -23.87
C LYS A 182 -12.71 -0.93 -22.54
N VAL A 183 -12.81 -1.91 -21.65
CA VAL A 183 -12.18 -1.93 -20.33
C VAL A 183 -10.99 -2.87 -20.34
N GLY A 184 -9.94 -2.50 -19.62
CA GLY A 184 -8.69 -3.26 -19.50
C GLY A 184 -7.51 -2.65 -20.26
N ALA A 185 -6.31 -3.16 -19.99
CA ALA A 185 -5.06 -2.66 -20.54
C ALA A 185 -5.02 -2.78 -22.07
N ASN A 186 -4.51 -1.74 -22.73
CA ASN A 186 -4.43 -1.67 -24.21
C ASN A 186 -3.13 -2.26 -24.78
N GLY A 187 -2.26 -2.82 -23.94
CA GLY A 187 -0.96 -3.38 -24.34
C GLY A 187 0.19 -2.37 -24.39
N ASN A 188 -0.06 -1.10 -24.11
CA ASN A 188 0.98 -0.07 -24.08
C ASN A 188 1.54 0.07 -22.63
N GLY A 189 2.84 -0.20 -22.46
CA GLY A 189 3.51 -0.12 -21.17
C GLY A 189 3.19 -1.31 -20.24
N PHE A 190 3.51 -1.11 -18.97
CA PHE A 190 3.27 -2.11 -17.92
C PHE A 190 1.77 -2.24 -17.61
N SER A 191 1.34 -3.45 -17.34
CA SER A 191 0.03 -3.77 -16.77
C SER A 191 0.09 -5.10 -16.04
N PHE A 192 -0.62 -5.22 -14.92
CA PHE A 192 -0.79 -6.49 -14.22
C PHE A 192 -1.66 -7.46 -15.04
N ASP A 193 -1.58 -8.74 -14.71
CA ASP A 193 -2.38 -9.80 -15.34
C ASP A 193 -3.89 -9.59 -15.12
N CYS A 194 -4.30 -9.13 -13.94
CA CYS A 194 -5.70 -8.83 -13.60
C CYS A 194 -6.30 -7.68 -14.42
N GLU A 195 -5.48 -6.86 -15.10
CA GLU A 195 -5.93 -5.81 -16.01
C GLU A 195 -6.19 -6.33 -17.43
N LYS A 196 -6.08 -7.64 -17.66
CA LYS A 196 -6.20 -8.32 -18.96
C LYS A 196 -7.22 -9.46 -18.90
N PRO A 197 -7.82 -9.83 -20.06
CA PRO A 197 -7.72 -9.21 -21.39
C PRO A 197 -8.56 -7.93 -21.46
N ARG A 198 -8.21 -7.02 -22.40
CA ARG A 198 -9.09 -5.91 -22.74
C ARG A 198 -10.37 -6.47 -23.37
N HIS A 199 -11.53 -6.05 -22.87
CA HIS A 199 -12.84 -6.57 -23.27
C HIS A 199 -13.87 -5.46 -23.38
N GLU A 200 -15.00 -5.77 -24.02
CA GLU A 200 -16.13 -4.87 -24.14
C GLU A 200 -17.08 -5.05 -22.96
N THR A 201 -17.56 -3.93 -22.40
CA THR A 201 -18.47 -3.91 -21.26
C THR A 201 -19.54 -2.86 -21.50
N LEU A 202 -20.81 -3.20 -21.23
CA LEU A 202 -21.90 -2.23 -21.22
C LEU A 202 -21.79 -1.39 -19.94
N VAL A 203 -21.57 -0.09 -20.10
CA VAL A 203 -21.57 0.89 -19.02
C VAL A 203 -22.85 1.70 -19.11
N HIS A 204 -23.64 1.76 -18.03
CA HIS A 204 -24.81 2.61 -17.96
C HIS A 204 -24.42 4.09 -17.84
N PRO A 205 -25.27 5.04 -18.30
CA PRO A 205 -25.03 6.45 -18.07
C PRO A 205 -24.83 6.76 -16.58
N PHE A 206 -23.84 7.58 -16.25
CA PHE A 206 -23.54 7.96 -14.87
C PHE A 206 -22.94 9.37 -14.78
N LYS A 207 -22.92 9.91 -13.57
CA LYS A 207 -22.26 11.17 -13.24
C LYS A 207 -21.22 10.91 -12.14
N ILE A 208 -20.07 11.57 -12.24
CA ILE A 208 -19.03 11.54 -11.22
C ILE A 208 -18.68 12.96 -10.76
N SER A 209 -18.51 13.15 -9.46
CA SER A 209 -18.05 14.42 -8.91
C SER A 209 -16.62 14.73 -9.37
N ASN A 210 -16.34 15.99 -9.67
CA ASN A 210 -14.99 16.48 -9.97
C ASN A 210 -14.11 16.66 -8.73
N LYS A 211 -14.65 16.44 -7.53
CA LYS A 211 -13.92 16.49 -6.25
C LYS A 211 -14.25 15.30 -5.37
N LEU A 212 -13.33 14.98 -4.47
CA LEU A 212 -13.55 13.99 -3.42
C LEU A 212 -14.49 14.55 -2.35
N VAL A 213 -15.13 13.65 -1.60
CA VAL A 213 -15.89 14.01 -0.39
C VAL A 213 -14.91 14.59 0.63
N THR A 214 -15.24 15.75 1.16
CA THR A 214 -14.43 16.45 2.16
C THR A 214 -14.73 15.96 3.59
N ASN A 215 -13.83 16.25 4.52
CA ASN A 215 -14.06 15.98 5.93
C ASN A 215 -15.29 16.73 6.47
N GLY A 216 -15.52 17.98 5.99
CA GLY A 216 -16.70 18.76 6.35
C GLY A 216 -18.01 18.08 5.94
N GLU A 217 -18.10 17.64 4.67
CA GLU A 217 -19.27 16.91 4.16
C GLU A 217 -19.47 15.57 4.91
N TRP A 218 -18.39 14.94 5.36
CA TRP A 218 -18.51 13.72 6.18
C TRP A 218 -19.02 14.01 7.59
N ILE A 219 -18.65 15.16 8.19
CA ILE A 219 -19.20 15.61 9.47
C ILE A 219 -20.68 15.90 9.36
N GLU A 220 -21.14 16.54 8.27
CA GLU A 220 -22.57 16.74 8.01
C GLU A 220 -23.33 15.42 7.94
N PHE A 221 -22.76 14.40 7.30
CA PHE A 221 -23.32 13.04 7.29
C PHE A 221 -23.44 12.44 8.70
N ILE A 222 -22.42 12.64 9.55
CA ILE A 222 -22.43 12.17 10.95
C ILE A 222 -23.52 12.93 11.74
N ASP A 223 -23.55 14.26 11.65
CA ASP A 223 -24.50 15.11 12.36
C ASP A 223 -25.96 14.84 11.93
N ASP A 224 -26.16 14.41 10.70
CA ASP A 224 -27.46 13.93 10.17
C ASP A 224 -27.79 12.48 10.57
N ASN A 225 -27.04 11.88 11.50
CA ASN A 225 -27.18 10.50 11.96
C ASN A 225 -27.08 9.44 10.85
N GLY A 226 -26.24 9.68 9.83
CA GLY A 226 -26.08 8.81 8.66
C GLY A 226 -25.77 7.36 9.01
N TYR A 227 -24.96 7.10 10.04
CA TYR A 227 -24.64 5.75 10.50
C TYR A 227 -25.82 4.98 11.11
N SER A 228 -26.90 5.66 11.49
CA SER A 228 -28.10 5.05 12.07
C SER A 228 -29.29 5.00 11.12
N LYS A 229 -29.17 5.57 9.91
CA LYS A 229 -30.25 5.65 8.92
C LYS A 229 -30.22 4.45 7.96
N ALA A 230 -30.90 3.35 8.30
CA ALA A 230 -30.95 2.13 7.48
C ALA A 230 -31.25 2.37 5.98
N PRO A 231 -32.17 3.29 5.56
CA PRO A 231 -32.54 3.44 4.14
C PRO A 231 -31.42 3.90 3.21
N ILE A 232 -30.31 4.45 3.73
CA ILE A 232 -29.17 4.93 2.90
C ILE A 232 -28.08 3.88 2.77
N TRP A 233 -28.22 2.72 3.40
CA TRP A 233 -27.24 1.63 3.40
C TRP A 233 -27.77 0.43 2.64
N LEU A 234 -26.86 -0.34 2.03
CA LEU A 234 -27.16 -1.71 1.68
C LEU A 234 -27.20 -2.58 2.95
N MET A 235 -28.04 -3.62 2.94
CA MET A 235 -28.32 -4.45 4.12
C MET A 235 -27.05 -4.92 4.84
N ASP A 236 -26.09 -5.50 4.11
CA ASP A 236 -24.86 -6.03 4.69
C ASP A 236 -24.00 -4.89 5.29
N GLY A 237 -23.90 -3.76 4.58
CA GLY A 237 -23.19 -2.58 5.08
C GLY A 237 -23.80 -2.02 6.35
N PHE A 238 -25.13 -1.94 6.44
CA PHE A 238 -25.82 -1.50 7.64
C PHE A 238 -25.62 -2.45 8.81
N THR A 239 -25.71 -3.75 8.55
CA THR A 239 -25.48 -4.79 9.57
C THR A 239 -24.07 -4.70 10.16
N ILE A 240 -23.04 -4.57 9.31
CA ILE A 240 -21.67 -4.38 9.77
C ILE A 240 -21.54 -3.10 10.58
N CYS A 241 -22.07 -1.98 10.07
CA CYS A 241 -22.05 -0.69 10.73
C CYS A 241 -22.64 -0.76 12.15
N GLN A 242 -23.76 -1.47 12.34
CA GLN A 242 -24.38 -1.65 13.65
C GLN A 242 -23.59 -2.60 14.57
N ASN A 243 -23.12 -3.72 14.03
CA ASN A 243 -22.35 -4.70 14.79
C ASN A 243 -21.02 -4.12 15.31
N GLU A 244 -20.31 -3.38 14.46
CA GLU A 244 -19.03 -2.72 14.77
C GLU A 244 -19.24 -1.36 15.46
N LYS A 245 -20.49 -0.93 15.62
CA LYS A 245 -20.86 0.34 16.29
C LYS A 245 -20.15 1.55 15.66
N TRP A 246 -20.11 1.62 14.34
CA TRP A 246 -19.50 2.73 13.63
C TRP A 246 -20.28 4.03 13.86
N ILE A 247 -19.56 5.08 14.23
CA ILE A 247 -20.10 6.43 14.44
C ILE A 247 -19.33 7.50 13.68
N ALA A 248 -18.17 7.14 13.12
CA ALA A 248 -17.27 8.02 12.40
C ALA A 248 -16.34 7.18 11.52
N PRO A 249 -15.59 7.78 10.58
CA PRO A 249 -14.48 7.12 9.88
C PRO A 249 -13.44 6.58 10.86
N LEU A 250 -12.71 5.52 10.44
CA LEU A 250 -11.58 4.99 11.20
C LEU A 250 -10.55 6.11 11.45
N TYR A 251 -9.93 6.10 12.63
CA TYR A 251 -8.97 7.10 13.12
C TYR A 251 -9.57 8.46 13.51
N TRP A 252 -10.91 8.62 13.49
CA TRP A 252 -11.57 9.81 13.96
C TRP A 252 -12.12 9.62 15.37
N TRP A 253 -12.03 10.66 16.20
CA TRP A 253 -12.69 10.71 17.50
C TRP A 253 -13.17 12.12 17.82
N LYS A 254 -14.05 12.24 18.80
CA LYS A 254 -14.64 13.50 19.22
C LYS A 254 -14.21 13.84 20.64
N GLU A 255 -13.72 15.06 20.85
CA GLU A 255 -13.47 15.63 22.18
C GLU A 255 -14.33 16.87 22.36
N GLY A 256 -15.28 16.81 23.31
CA GLY A 256 -16.27 17.89 23.46
C GLY A 256 -17.09 18.10 22.19
N LYS A 257 -16.90 19.22 21.51
CA LYS A 257 -17.59 19.57 20.24
C LYS A 257 -16.70 19.40 19.01
N GLU A 258 -15.45 19.11 19.17
CA GLU A 258 -14.46 19.08 18.10
C GLU A 258 -14.15 17.65 17.64
N TRP A 259 -13.98 17.47 16.34
CA TRP A 259 -13.52 16.24 15.73
C TRP A 259 -12.01 16.28 15.55
N PHE A 260 -11.36 15.15 15.84
CA PHE A 260 -9.94 14.90 15.65
C PHE A 260 -9.74 13.74 14.70
N GLN A 261 -8.63 13.77 13.99
CA GLN A 261 -8.20 12.69 13.10
C GLN A 261 -6.74 12.36 13.37
N TYR A 262 -6.44 11.08 13.56
CA TYR A 262 -5.05 10.62 13.51
C TYR A 262 -4.61 10.40 12.07
N CYS A 263 -3.46 10.93 11.72
CA CYS A 263 -2.78 10.65 10.45
C CYS A 263 -1.27 10.52 10.69
N LEU A 264 -0.53 10.01 9.71
CA LEU A 264 0.93 9.82 9.81
C LEU A 264 1.72 11.15 9.86
N LEU A 265 1.12 12.27 9.52
CA LEU A 265 1.79 13.56 9.40
C LEU A 265 1.70 14.38 10.68
N TYR A 266 0.54 14.40 11.31
CA TYR A 266 0.24 15.11 12.56
C TYR A 266 -1.13 14.69 13.08
N THR A 267 -1.38 14.97 14.35
CA THR A 267 -2.74 14.89 14.91
C THR A 267 -3.43 16.22 14.65
N SER A 268 -4.46 16.24 13.82
CA SER A 268 -5.18 17.47 13.48
C SER A 268 -6.29 17.75 14.50
N PRO A 269 -6.36 18.99 15.05
CA PRO A 269 -7.40 19.34 16.02
C PRO A 269 -8.80 19.55 15.41
N SER A 270 -8.97 19.67 14.10
CA SER A 270 -10.31 19.69 13.50
C SER A 270 -10.30 19.36 12.02
N PRO A 271 -11.04 18.35 11.55
CA PRO A 271 -11.19 18.09 10.13
C PRO A 271 -11.94 19.20 9.38
N ARG A 272 -12.61 20.13 10.06
CA ARG A 272 -13.34 21.23 9.41
C ARG A 272 -12.42 22.27 8.77
N ASP A 273 -11.19 22.36 9.26
CA ASP A 273 -10.19 23.32 8.79
C ASP A 273 -9.31 22.75 7.64
N GLN A 274 -9.66 21.58 7.14
CA GLN A 274 -9.02 20.86 6.03
C GLN A 274 -10.00 20.69 4.87
#